data_8c03bd62e70d955a0ab30945e3ddaa30
#
_entry.id   8c03bd62e70d955a0ab30945e3ddaa30
#
_cell.length_a   1.000
_cell.length_b   1.000
_cell.length_c   1.000
_cell.angle_alpha   90.00
_cell.angle_beta   90.00
_cell.angle_gamma   90.00
#
_symmetry.space_group_name_H-M   'P 1'
#
loop_
_entity.id
_entity.type
_entity.pdbx_description
1 polymer ?
#
loop_
_entity_poly.entity_id
_entity_poly.type
_entity_poly.pdbx_seq_one_letter_code
_entity_poly.pdbx_strand_id
1 'polypeptide(L)'
;MKKRILSALLALAMVSTCLVGCGGNKSSESKSSGKVTKITIAVPDPEASYIYQAATEFADRAKKYSNNTLEFTVSGNGSLYGGDTAAGIKQLSAGSLQMLILATSVYASFDPAYNVISVPYMFDDQQQLLDYLNSDTGKDLMNKVSEKGITTV
;
A
#
# COMPACT_ATOMS: atom_id res chain seq x y z
N MET A 1 14.06 8.46 57.71
CA MET A 1 15.13 7.59 57.21
C MET A 1 14.63 6.24 56.65
N LYS A 2 13.54 5.68 57.10
CA LYS A 2 13.03 4.36 56.63
C LYS A 2 12.48 4.33 55.18
N LYS A 3 12.00 5.46 54.65
CA LYS A 3 11.45 5.53 53.29
C LYS A 3 12.51 5.59 52.16
N ARG A 4 13.74 6.00 52.45
CA ARG A 4 14.85 6.08 51.45
C ARG A 4 15.58 4.76 51.25
N ILE A 5 15.49 3.83 52.22
CA ILE A 5 16.13 2.51 52.13
C ILE A 5 15.26 1.56 51.28
N LEU A 6 13.93 1.74 51.28
CA LEU A 6 13.01 0.92 50.52
C LEU A 6 13.11 1.19 48.99
N SER A 7 13.45 2.43 48.58
CA SER A 7 13.65 2.80 47.19
C SER A 7 14.96 2.23 46.59
N ALA A 8 15.97 2.08 47.41
CA ALA A 8 17.28 1.55 46.99
C ALA A 8 17.26 0.02 46.74
N LEU A 9 16.42 -0.70 47.50
CA LEU A 9 16.26 -2.15 47.35
C LEU A 9 15.45 -2.53 46.10
N LEU A 10 14.52 -1.66 45.64
CA LEU A 10 13.72 -1.91 44.44
C LEU A 10 14.49 -1.69 43.13
N ALA A 11 15.53 -0.84 43.17
CA ALA A 11 16.37 -0.55 41.99
C ALA A 11 17.41 -1.65 41.70
N LEU A 12 17.75 -2.47 42.70
CA LEU A 12 18.79 -3.53 42.53
C LEU A 12 18.21 -4.84 41.98
N ALA A 13 16.89 -5.01 42.00
CA ALA A 13 16.22 -6.22 41.52
C ALA A 13 16.00 -6.27 40.00
N MET A 14 16.23 -5.17 39.23
CA MET A 14 15.99 -5.11 37.79
C MET A 14 17.23 -5.36 36.91
N VAL A 15 18.41 -5.59 37.49
CA VAL A 15 19.66 -5.72 36.72
C VAL A 15 20.08 -7.18 36.51
N SER A 16 19.42 -8.16 37.10
CA SER A 16 19.89 -9.55 37.15
C SER A 16 19.24 -10.52 36.12
N THR A 17 18.47 -10.05 35.13
CA THR A 17 17.77 -10.93 34.16
C THR A 17 18.31 -10.94 32.73
N CYS A 18 19.47 -10.33 32.45
CA CYS A 18 19.99 -10.23 31.07
C CYS A 18 21.14 -11.18 30.72
N LEU A 19 21.46 -12.23 31.50
CA LEU A 19 22.62 -13.08 31.26
C LEU A 19 22.31 -14.58 31.37
N VAL A 20 21.34 -15.08 30.58
CA VAL A 20 21.28 -16.53 30.29
C VAL A 20 20.84 -16.71 28.85
N GLY A 21 21.73 -17.25 27.99
CA GLY A 21 21.33 -17.81 26.73
C GLY A 21 22.29 -17.64 25.56
N CYS A 22 23.51 -18.12 25.68
CA CYS A 22 24.31 -18.42 24.51
C CYS A 22 24.92 -19.82 24.68
N GLY A 23 24.40 -20.78 23.95
CA GLY A 23 25.03 -22.14 23.89
C GLY A 23 24.07 -23.17 23.32
N GLY A 24 24.17 -23.47 22.03
CA GLY A 24 23.40 -24.56 21.41
C GLY A 24 23.45 -24.50 19.88
N ASN A 25 24.54 -25.04 19.33
CA ASN A 25 24.74 -25.22 17.89
C ASN A 25 23.67 -26.18 17.34
N LYS A 26 22.71 -25.70 16.56
CA LYS A 26 21.93 -26.45 15.58
C LYS A 26 21.69 -25.56 14.39
N SER A 27 22.23 -25.95 13.24
CA SER A 27 21.95 -25.46 11.93
C SER A 27 20.41 -25.45 11.71
N SER A 28 19.79 -24.31 11.92
CA SER A 28 18.42 -24.03 11.54
C SER A 28 18.51 -23.01 10.42
N GLU A 29 17.96 -23.40 9.29
CA GLU A 29 17.71 -22.50 8.17
C GLU A 29 17.21 -21.16 8.70
N SER A 30 17.95 -20.11 8.44
CA SER A 30 17.60 -18.74 8.76
C SER A 30 16.36 -18.37 7.95
N LYS A 31 15.17 -18.66 8.48
CA LYS A 31 13.97 -17.93 8.07
C LYS A 31 14.21 -16.49 8.51
N SER A 32 14.63 -15.66 7.56
CA SER A 32 14.60 -14.21 7.70
C SER A 32 13.19 -13.83 8.15
N SER A 33 12.99 -13.55 9.41
CA SER A 33 11.75 -12.90 9.90
C SER A 33 11.80 -11.43 9.50
N GLY A 34 11.78 -11.16 8.20
CA GLY A 34 11.61 -9.85 7.66
C GLY A 34 10.26 -9.29 8.17
N LYS A 35 10.29 -8.07 8.64
CA LYS A 35 9.07 -7.35 9.07
C LYS A 35 8.07 -7.39 7.91
N VAL A 36 6.92 -8.05 8.10
CA VAL A 36 5.85 -8.09 7.10
C VAL A 36 5.23 -6.70 7.00
N THR A 37 5.19 -6.17 5.79
CA THR A 37 4.51 -4.91 5.49
C THR A 37 3.08 -5.21 5.05
N LYS A 38 2.10 -4.64 5.75
CA LYS A 38 0.68 -4.77 5.41
C LYS A 38 0.25 -3.63 4.50
N ILE A 39 -0.42 -3.97 3.41
CA ILE A 39 -0.88 -3.05 2.38
C ILE A 39 -2.37 -3.27 2.18
N THR A 40 -3.15 -2.21 2.25
CA THR A 40 -4.58 -2.24 1.94
C THR A 40 -4.81 -1.67 0.55
N ILE A 41 -5.52 -2.41 -0.30
CA ILE A 41 -5.96 -1.98 -1.63
C ILE A 41 -7.46 -1.70 -1.56
N ALA A 42 -7.85 -0.46 -1.81
CA ALA A 42 -9.24 -0.08 -1.93
C ALA A 42 -9.69 -0.14 -3.40
N VAL A 43 -10.83 -0.76 -3.65
CA VAL A 43 -11.45 -0.90 -4.97
C VAL A 43 -12.87 -0.34 -4.92
N PRO A 44 -13.28 0.52 -5.87
CA PRO A 44 -14.64 1.07 -5.88
C PRO A 44 -15.70 0.00 -6.20
N ASP A 45 -15.32 -1.00 -6.96
CA ASP A 45 -16.21 -2.01 -7.53
C ASP A 45 -16.54 -3.13 -6.54
N PRO A 46 -17.67 -3.86 -6.78
CA PRO A 46 -18.01 -5.05 -6.01
C PRO A 46 -17.00 -6.19 -6.21
N GLU A 47 -16.95 -7.10 -5.26
CA GLU A 47 -16.06 -8.28 -5.29
C GLU A 47 -16.25 -9.17 -6.53
N ALA A 48 -17.44 -9.19 -7.11
CA ALA A 48 -17.75 -9.94 -8.33
C ALA A 48 -17.18 -9.28 -9.61
N SER A 49 -16.67 -8.04 -9.54
CA SER A 49 -16.14 -7.33 -10.70
C SER A 49 -14.76 -7.87 -11.11
N TYR A 50 -14.46 -7.75 -12.41
CA TYR A 50 -13.14 -8.12 -12.92
C TYR A 50 -12.03 -7.20 -12.37
N ILE A 51 -12.34 -5.96 -12.01
CA ILE A 51 -11.38 -5.02 -11.40
C ILE A 51 -10.97 -5.51 -10.01
N TYR A 52 -11.94 -5.95 -9.19
CA TYR A 52 -11.65 -6.52 -7.89
C TYR A 52 -10.84 -7.82 -7.99
N GLN A 53 -11.21 -8.69 -8.94
CA GLN A 53 -10.48 -9.93 -9.20
C GLN A 53 -9.04 -9.65 -9.65
N ALA A 54 -8.82 -8.66 -10.52
CA ALA A 54 -7.49 -8.24 -10.94
C ALA A 54 -6.66 -7.69 -9.75
N ALA A 55 -7.28 -6.91 -8.86
CA ALA A 55 -6.63 -6.45 -7.65
C ALA A 55 -6.22 -7.59 -6.71
N THR A 56 -7.06 -8.61 -6.60
CA THR A 56 -6.77 -9.81 -5.79
C THR A 56 -5.62 -10.61 -6.40
N GLU A 57 -5.63 -10.82 -7.72
CA GLU A 57 -4.54 -11.51 -8.40
C GLU A 57 -3.22 -10.74 -8.29
N PHE A 58 -3.25 -9.41 -8.40
CA PHE A 58 -2.08 -8.56 -8.15
C PHE A 58 -1.55 -8.77 -6.73
N ALA A 59 -2.42 -8.75 -5.73
CA ALA A 59 -2.08 -8.95 -4.33
C ALA A 59 -1.39 -10.31 -4.10
N ASP A 60 -1.93 -11.39 -4.66
CA ASP A 60 -1.39 -12.74 -4.54
C ASP A 60 -0.03 -12.86 -5.23
N ARG A 61 0.12 -12.31 -6.42
CA ARG A 61 1.41 -12.29 -7.14
C ARG A 61 2.46 -11.48 -6.39
N ALA A 62 2.11 -10.27 -5.93
CA ALA A 62 3.03 -9.41 -5.20
C ALA A 62 3.47 -10.05 -3.86
N LYS A 63 2.56 -10.69 -3.14
CA LYS A 63 2.88 -11.48 -1.94
C LYS A 63 3.88 -12.60 -2.26
N LYS A 64 3.65 -13.34 -3.35
CA LYS A 64 4.54 -14.43 -3.77
C LYS A 64 5.92 -13.90 -4.18
N TYR A 65 6.00 -12.86 -5.01
CA TYR A 65 7.26 -12.30 -5.49
C TYR A 65 8.06 -11.61 -4.37
N SER A 66 7.39 -11.10 -3.35
CA SER A 66 8.05 -10.52 -2.17
C SER A 66 8.53 -11.56 -1.14
N ASN A 67 8.43 -12.87 -1.44
CA ASN A 67 8.70 -13.95 -0.48
C ASN A 67 7.90 -13.78 0.83
N ASN A 68 6.63 -13.37 0.74
CA ASN A 68 5.70 -13.10 1.84
C ASN A 68 6.15 -11.96 2.78
N THR A 69 7.00 -11.05 2.33
CA THR A 69 7.33 -9.83 3.08
C THR A 69 6.26 -8.74 2.91
N LEU A 70 5.42 -8.85 1.87
CA LEU A 70 4.23 -8.03 1.66
C LEU A 70 2.97 -8.86 1.90
N GLU A 71 2.04 -8.30 2.65
CA GLU A 71 0.71 -8.88 2.90
C GLU A 71 -0.34 -7.87 2.46
N PHE A 72 -1.30 -8.32 1.65
CA PHE A 72 -2.31 -7.44 1.07
C PHE A 72 -3.70 -7.78 1.62
N THR A 73 -4.51 -6.74 1.80
CA THR A 73 -5.95 -6.84 2.02
C THR A 73 -6.66 -6.05 0.93
N VAL A 74 -7.52 -6.71 0.14
CA VAL A 74 -8.33 -6.05 -0.88
C VAL A 74 -9.71 -5.76 -0.31
N SER A 75 -10.19 -4.52 -0.44
CA SER A 75 -11.49 -4.09 0.06
C SER A 75 -12.30 -3.46 -1.07
N GLY A 76 -13.45 -4.05 -1.37
CA GLY A 76 -14.34 -3.63 -2.44
C GLY A 76 -15.45 -2.65 -2.02
N ASN A 77 -16.32 -2.32 -2.98
CA ASN A 77 -17.51 -1.46 -2.80
C ASN A 77 -17.19 -0.03 -2.31
N GLY A 78 -15.97 0.44 -2.46
CA GLY A 78 -15.57 1.74 -1.93
C GLY A 78 -15.72 1.85 -0.40
N SER A 79 -15.80 0.74 0.32
CA SER A 79 -16.17 0.69 1.73
C SER A 79 -15.22 1.46 2.64
N LEU A 80 -13.92 1.55 2.29
CA LEU A 80 -12.91 2.23 3.10
C LEU A 80 -13.01 3.75 3.05
N TYR A 81 -13.68 4.31 2.05
CA TYR A 81 -13.85 5.75 1.88
C TYR A 81 -15.32 6.15 1.68
N GLY A 82 -16.26 5.25 2.04
CA GLY A 82 -17.71 5.53 1.99
C GLY A 82 -18.26 5.78 0.59
N GLY A 83 -17.59 5.30 -0.46
CA GLY A 83 -17.96 5.53 -1.86
C GLY A 83 -17.59 6.94 -2.39
N ASP A 84 -17.06 7.82 -1.54
CA ASP A 84 -16.57 9.15 -1.97
C ASP A 84 -15.11 9.05 -2.45
N THR A 85 -14.92 9.08 -3.76
CA THR A 85 -13.59 8.97 -4.38
C THR A 85 -12.64 10.09 -3.96
N ALA A 86 -13.15 11.31 -3.71
CA ALA A 86 -12.32 12.42 -3.23
C ALA A 86 -11.83 12.16 -1.81
N ALA A 87 -12.63 11.55 -0.95
CA ALA A 87 -12.20 11.09 0.36
C ALA A 87 -11.15 9.98 0.25
N GLY A 88 -11.32 9.03 -0.69
CA GLY A 88 -10.34 7.98 -0.97
C GLY A 88 -8.97 8.54 -1.36
N ILE A 89 -8.94 9.51 -2.27
CA ILE A 89 -7.69 10.16 -2.71
C ILE A 89 -7.04 10.94 -1.54
N LYS A 90 -7.81 11.61 -0.70
CA LYS A 90 -7.28 12.28 0.49
C LYS A 90 -6.65 11.27 1.48
N GLN A 91 -7.27 10.12 1.69
CA GLN A 91 -6.72 9.05 2.53
C GLN A 91 -5.43 8.49 1.94
N LEU A 92 -5.37 8.29 0.62
CA LEU A 92 -4.17 7.86 -0.09
C LEU A 92 -3.02 8.88 0.09
N SER A 93 -3.29 10.17 -0.18
CA SER A 93 -2.30 11.25 -0.01
C SER A 93 -1.83 11.39 1.44
N ALA A 94 -2.69 11.12 2.41
CA ALA A 94 -2.36 11.16 3.83
C ALA A 94 -1.64 9.87 4.33
N GLY A 95 -1.50 8.85 3.49
CA GLY A 95 -0.88 7.56 3.84
C GLY A 95 -1.73 6.65 4.73
N SER A 96 -2.98 7.01 5.02
CA SER A 96 -3.91 6.16 5.77
C SER A 96 -4.49 5.02 4.92
N LEU A 97 -4.46 5.17 3.61
CA LEU A 97 -4.70 4.13 2.62
C LEU A 97 -3.42 3.96 1.77
N GLN A 98 -3.00 2.71 1.52
CA GLN A 98 -1.73 2.45 0.84
C GLN A 98 -1.90 2.35 -0.68
N MET A 99 -3.01 1.76 -1.15
CA MET A 99 -3.30 1.63 -2.58
C MET A 99 -4.79 1.86 -2.85
N LEU A 100 -5.09 2.50 -3.98
CA LEU A 100 -6.44 2.80 -4.40
C LEU A 100 -6.54 2.61 -5.92
N ILE A 101 -7.51 1.82 -6.36
CA ILE A 101 -7.82 1.65 -7.79
C ILE A 101 -8.96 2.59 -8.15
N LEU A 102 -8.73 3.46 -9.10
CA LEU A 102 -9.75 4.38 -9.63
C LEU A 102 -9.60 4.51 -11.14
N ALA A 103 -10.71 4.85 -11.80
CA ALA A 103 -10.68 5.29 -13.18
C ALA A 103 -9.84 6.57 -13.30
N THR A 104 -8.98 6.65 -14.32
CA THR A 104 -8.07 7.78 -14.52
C THR A 104 -8.81 9.11 -14.68
N SER A 105 -10.03 9.08 -15.24
CA SER A 105 -10.89 10.27 -15.37
C SER A 105 -11.24 10.93 -14.04
N VAL A 106 -11.22 10.21 -12.93
CA VAL A 106 -11.46 10.79 -11.58
C VAL A 106 -10.38 11.81 -11.23
N TYR A 107 -9.16 11.60 -11.71
CA TYR A 107 -8.04 12.52 -11.46
C TYR A 107 -8.15 13.84 -12.24
N ALA A 108 -9.05 13.95 -13.21
CA ALA A 108 -9.31 15.19 -13.93
C ALA A 108 -9.77 16.34 -13.03
N SER A 109 -10.31 16.05 -11.85
CA SER A 109 -10.63 17.06 -10.83
C SER A 109 -9.37 17.68 -10.19
N PHE A 110 -8.23 17.03 -10.29
CA PHE A 110 -6.94 17.53 -9.79
C PHE A 110 -6.10 18.19 -10.88
N ASP A 111 -6.08 17.59 -12.07
CA ASP A 111 -5.44 18.15 -13.26
C ASP A 111 -6.30 17.83 -14.51
N PRO A 112 -6.84 18.85 -15.21
CA PRO A 112 -7.67 18.65 -16.40
C PRO A 112 -6.98 17.85 -17.52
N ALA A 113 -5.67 17.73 -17.52
CA ALA A 113 -4.93 16.93 -18.51
C ALA A 113 -5.36 15.45 -18.51
N TYR A 114 -5.82 14.92 -17.36
CA TYR A 114 -6.35 13.56 -17.29
C TYR A 114 -7.57 13.30 -18.15
N ASN A 115 -8.28 14.36 -18.58
CA ASN A 115 -9.41 14.20 -19.50
C ASN A 115 -8.99 13.66 -20.89
N VAL A 116 -7.73 13.81 -21.29
CA VAL A 116 -7.26 13.39 -22.63
C VAL A 116 -7.57 11.92 -22.93
N ILE A 117 -7.42 11.05 -21.93
CA ILE A 117 -7.67 9.61 -22.10
C ILE A 117 -9.16 9.24 -22.14
N SER A 118 -10.03 10.20 -21.82
CA SER A 118 -11.49 10.02 -21.85
C SER A 118 -12.15 10.72 -23.03
N VAL A 119 -11.36 11.35 -23.92
CA VAL A 119 -11.90 12.02 -25.13
C VAL A 119 -12.37 10.94 -26.10
N PRO A 120 -13.65 10.98 -26.53
CA PRO A 120 -14.16 10.05 -27.52
C PRO A 120 -13.31 10.08 -28.81
N TYR A 121 -13.05 8.90 -29.37
CA TYR A 121 -12.29 8.73 -30.62
C TYR A 121 -10.85 9.27 -30.59
N MET A 122 -10.27 9.49 -29.40
CA MET A 122 -8.86 9.88 -29.26
C MET A 122 -7.93 8.73 -29.65
N PHE A 123 -8.34 7.50 -29.38
CA PHE A 123 -7.60 6.28 -29.70
C PHE A 123 -8.47 5.38 -30.59
N ASP A 124 -7.85 4.80 -31.60
CA ASP A 124 -8.54 3.93 -32.56
C ASP A 124 -8.90 2.57 -31.95
N ASP A 125 -8.06 2.10 -31.02
CA ASP A 125 -8.25 0.85 -30.32
C ASP A 125 -7.57 0.85 -28.92
N GLN A 126 -7.76 -0.24 -28.19
CA GLN A 126 -7.18 -0.41 -26.86
C GLN A 126 -5.65 -0.46 -26.90
N GLN A 127 -5.03 -1.01 -27.95
CA GLN A 127 -3.58 -1.10 -28.04
C GLN A 127 -2.95 0.28 -28.15
N GLN A 128 -3.53 1.16 -28.95
CA GLN A 128 -3.07 2.54 -29.10
C GLN A 128 -3.15 3.31 -27.76
N LEU A 129 -4.21 3.09 -26.97
CA LEU A 129 -4.31 3.64 -25.61
C LEU A 129 -3.18 3.12 -24.71
N LEU A 130 -2.92 1.81 -24.74
CA LEU A 130 -1.85 1.21 -23.94
C LEU A 130 -0.47 1.71 -24.36
N ASP A 131 -0.22 1.85 -25.66
CA ASP A 131 1.02 2.39 -26.19
C ASP A 131 1.21 3.86 -25.76
N TYR A 132 0.14 4.66 -25.81
CA TYR A 132 0.18 6.02 -25.28
C TYR A 132 0.51 6.06 -23.78
N LEU A 133 -0.18 5.26 -22.97
CA LEU A 133 0.06 5.24 -21.52
C LEU A 133 1.47 4.77 -21.15
N ASN A 134 2.07 3.91 -21.97
CA ASN A 134 3.44 3.42 -21.80
C ASN A 134 4.50 4.37 -22.40
N SER A 135 4.10 5.37 -23.20
CA SER A 135 5.01 6.39 -23.72
C SER A 135 5.48 7.35 -22.63
N ASP A 136 6.53 8.11 -22.93
CA ASP A 136 7.01 9.14 -21.99
C ASP A 136 5.92 10.19 -21.70
N THR A 137 5.16 10.61 -22.71
CA THR A 137 4.04 11.55 -22.55
C THR A 137 2.95 10.99 -21.65
N GLY A 138 2.59 9.71 -21.80
CA GLY A 138 1.63 9.03 -20.93
C GLY A 138 2.12 8.91 -19.51
N LYS A 139 3.39 8.55 -19.33
CA LYS A 139 4.02 8.50 -17.99
C LYS A 139 4.07 9.87 -17.33
N ASP A 140 4.40 10.92 -18.06
CA ASP A 140 4.38 12.30 -17.57
C ASP A 140 2.98 12.71 -17.13
N LEU A 141 1.95 12.35 -17.91
CA LEU A 141 0.56 12.54 -17.52
C LEU A 141 0.26 11.81 -16.20
N MET A 142 0.56 10.52 -16.13
CA MET A 142 0.28 9.71 -14.94
C MET A 142 1.02 10.20 -13.71
N ASN A 143 2.22 10.76 -13.87
CA ASN A 143 3.03 11.29 -12.77
C ASN A 143 2.56 12.65 -12.22
N LYS A 144 1.62 13.35 -12.87
CA LYS A 144 1.09 14.65 -12.37
C LYS A 144 0.49 14.57 -10.97
N VAL A 145 0.01 13.40 -10.53
CA VAL A 145 -0.46 13.18 -9.15
C VAL A 145 0.66 13.07 -8.13
N SER A 146 1.91 12.97 -8.55
CA SER A 146 3.07 12.86 -7.65
C SER A 146 3.22 14.09 -6.74
N GLU A 147 2.82 15.26 -7.20
CA GLU A 147 2.76 16.49 -6.40
C GLU A 147 1.80 16.38 -5.19
N LYS A 148 0.88 15.42 -5.22
CA LYS A 148 -0.05 15.11 -4.12
C LYS A 148 0.46 13.97 -3.23
N GLY A 149 1.71 13.53 -3.40
CA GLY A 149 2.28 12.40 -2.67
C GLY A 149 1.75 11.03 -3.12
N ILE A 150 1.18 10.94 -4.32
CA ILE A 150 0.62 9.73 -4.91
C ILE A 150 1.53 9.26 -6.04
N THR A 151 1.82 7.97 -6.11
CA THR A 151 2.54 7.35 -7.22
C THR A 151 1.60 6.42 -7.98
N THR A 152 1.57 6.54 -9.31
CA THR A 152 0.87 5.57 -10.18
C THR A 152 1.76 4.36 -10.45
N VAL A 153 1.16 3.20 -10.53
CA VAL A 153 1.80 1.90 -10.80
C VAL A 153 1.09 1.17 -11.93
#